data_0d168b9d76bba90e8bf3cd935e11587f
#
_entry.id   0d168b9d76bba90e8bf3cd935e11587f
#
_cell.length_a   1.000
_cell.length_b   1.000
_cell.length_c   1.000
_cell.angle_alpha   90.00
_cell.angle_beta   90.00
_cell.angle_gamma   90.00
#
_symmetry.space_group_name_H-M   'P 1'
#
loop_
_entity.id
_entity.type
_entity.pdbx_description
1 polymer ?
#
loop_
_entity_poly.entity_id
_entity_poly.type
_entity_poly.pdbx_seq_one_letter_code
_entity_poly.pdbx_strand_id
1 'polypeptide(L)'
;MYKCLFFSWLFLSLQVSGQQFAKYDSTMKIGKAGYRVSCLNKSTESNVFNIRPVGFKSEARDVSLELKGRVLGAEVDDFNEDGFPDLVVYIYDKENKANIFSLSSKNNEGVEPIYFPDIFNDMQLCKGYRGKDEFKLVEGVLFRKFPIYDTDTAIKVPTNKVRQIMYRVVAGEKGYLKFKSFKNFDLAVQ
;
A
#
# COMPACT_ATOMS: atom_id res chain seq x y z
N MET A 1 -44.36 -52.83 26.75
CA MET A 1 -43.69 -52.48 25.49
C MET A 1 -43.31 -50.99 25.57
N TYR A 2 -42.08 -50.67 25.92
CA TYR A 2 -41.59 -49.29 25.96
C TYR A 2 -40.78 -49.02 24.69
N LYS A 3 -41.24 -48.06 23.86
CA LYS A 3 -40.51 -47.58 22.68
C LYS A 3 -39.54 -46.49 23.12
N CYS A 4 -38.23 -46.75 23.08
CA CYS A 4 -37.19 -45.76 23.19
C CYS A 4 -37.08 -44.97 21.89
N LEU A 5 -37.38 -43.68 21.95
CA LEU A 5 -37.11 -42.70 20.87
C LEU A 5 -35.65 -42.21 21.00
N PHE A 6 -34.82 -42.63 20.06
CA PHE A 6 -33.46 -42.10 19.93
C PHE A 6 -33.54 -40.72 19.22
N PHE A 7 -33.24 -39.65 19.95
CA PHE A 7 -33.07 -38.32 19.40
C PHE A 7 -31.63 -38.20 18.87
N SER A 8 -31.46 -38.32 17.57
CA SER A 8 -30.17 -38.09 16.92
C SER A 8 -29.91 -36.57 16.83
N TRP A 9 -28.96 -36.04 17.62
CA TRP A 9 -28.47 -34.68 17.50
C TRP A 9 -27.51 -34.58 16.31
N LEU A 10 -27.98 -34.01 15.22
CA LEU A 10 -27.17 -33.66 14.06
C LEU A 10 -26.32 -32.42 14.44
N PHE A 11 -25.03 -32.61 14.77
CA PHE A 11 -24.07 -31.52 14.89
C PHE A 11 -23.78 -30.95 13.51
N LEU A 12 -24.40 -29.82 13.18
CA LEU A 12 -24.05 -29.01 12.01
C LEU A 12 -22.72 -28.30 12.36
N SER A 13 -21.59 -28.83 11.90
CA SER A 13 -20.32 -28.12 11.96
C SER A 13 -20.33 -26.95 10.99
N LEU A 14 -20.51 -25.73 11.51
CA LEU A 14 -20.28 -24.50 10.77
C LEU A 14 -18.78 -24.44 10.40
N GLN A 15 -18.47 -24.76 9.16
CA GLN A 15 -17.16 -24.53 8.57
C GLN A 15 -17.04 -23.02 8.37
N VAL A 16 -16.39 -22.31 9.30
CA VAL A 16 -15.97 -20.94 9.11
C VAL A 16 -14.83 -20.98 8.09
N SER A 17 -15.15 -20.78 6.81
CA SER A 17 -14.15 -20.55 5.78
C SER A 17 -13.49 -19.20 6.06
N GLY A 18 -12.38 -19.22 6.76
CA GLY A 18 -11.51 -18.05 6.90
C GLY A 18 -11.09 -17.58 5.50
N GLN A 19 -11.37 -16.34 5.15
CA GLN A 19 -10.97 -15.75 3.87
C GLN A 19 -9.43 -15.73 3.82
N GLN A 20 -8.84 -16.66 3.07
CA GLN A 20 -7.39 -16.77 2.92
C GLN A 20 -6.93 -15.78 1.84
N PHE A 21 -6.21 -14.74 2.24
CA PHE A 21 -5.62 -13.79 1.30
C PHE A 21 -4.31 -14.34 0.73
N ALA A 22 -4.01 -13.96 -0.52
CA ALA A 22 -2.74 -14.34 -1.13
C ALA A 22 -1.57 -13.66 -0.41
N LYS A 23 -0.54 -14.45 -0.08
CA LYS A 23 0.72 -13.90 0.41
C LYS A 23 1.37 -13.03 -0.67
N TYR A 24 2.08 -12.00 -0.25
CA TYR A 24 2.96 -11.22 -1.11
C TYR A 24 4.41 -11.67 -0.90
N ASP A 25 5.15 -11.93 -1.96
CA ASP A 25 6.58 -12.22 -1.90
C ASP A 25 7.17 -11.93 -3.29
N SER A 26 7.91 -10.83 -3.38
CA SER A 26 8.47 -10.36 -4.65
C SER A 26 9.86 -9.76 -4.45
N THR A 27 10.72 -9.93 -5.46
CA THR A 27 12.05 -9.32 -5.51
C THR A 27 12.14 -8.42 -6.73
N MET A 28 12.45 -7.14 -6.52
CA MET A 28 12.54 -6.11 -7.54
C MET A 28 13.91 -5.45 -7.48
N LYS A 29 14.50 -5.11 -8.64
CA LYS A 29 15.86 -4.58 -8.74
C LYS A 29 15.98 -3.53 -9.83
N ILE A 30 16.91 -2.59 -9.64
CA ILE A 30 17.52 -1.78 -10.69
C ILE A 30 18.98 -2.25 -10.80
N GLY A 31 19.35 -2.80 -11.94
CA GLY A 31 20.66 -3.42 -12.12
C GLY A 31 20.89 -4.59 -11.16
N LYS A 32 21.87 -4.45 -10.25
CA LYS A 32 22.24 -5.51 -9.29
C LYS A 32 21.60 -5.35 -7.91
N ALA A 33 21.12 -4.14 -7.57
CA ALA A 33 20.59 -3.80 -6.25
C ALA A 33 19.07 -3.63 -6.29
N GLY A 34 18.42 -3.84 -5.14
CA GLY A 34 16.98 -3.68 -4.98
C GLY A 34 16.48 -4.28 -3.68
N TYR A 35 15.23 -4.77 -3.67
CA TYR A 35 14.57 -5.22 -2.46
C TYR A 35 13.75 -6.48 -2.70
N ARG A 36 13.73 -7.38 -1.71
CA ARG A 36 12.71 -8.41 -1.58
C ARG A 36 11.71 -7.95 -0.53
N VAL A 37 10.43 -7.92 -0.88
CA VAL A 37 9.32 -7.60 0.01
C VAL A 37 8.48 -8.84 0.21
N SER A 38 8.19 -9.20 1.46
CA SER A 38 7.34 -10.35 1.78
C SER A 38 6.36 -10.04 2.90
N CYS A 39 5.11 -10.51 2.75
CA CYS A 39 4.06 -10.41 3.73
C CYS A 39 3.12 -11.62 3.60
N LEU A 40 2.77 -12.24 4.73
CA LEU A 40 1.85 -13.39 4.71
C LEU A 40 0.38 -12.99 4.48
N ASN A 41 0.04 -11.72 4.66
CA ASN A 41 -1.31 -11.19 4.48
C ASN A 41 -2.40 -12.01 5.22
N LYS A 42 -2.13 -12.43 6.45
CA LYS A 42 -3.04 -13.28 7.24
C LYS A 42 -4.32 -12.58 7.67
N SER A 43 -4.30 -11.25 7.75
CA SER A 43 -5.39 -10.43 8.29
C SER A 43 -5.58 -9.17 7.43
N THR A 44 -6.78 -8.58 7.48
CA THR A 44 -7.05 -7.23 6.94
C THR A 44 -6.71 -6.12 7.94
N GLU A 45 -6.49 -6.47 9.21
CA GLU A 45 -6.27 -5.49 10.29
C GLU A 45 -4.79 -5.28 10.59
N SER A 46 -4.02 -6.36 10.73
CA SER A 46 -2.60 -6.30 11.09
C SER A 46 -1.81 -7.43 10.45
N ASN A 47 -0.67 -7.09 9.90
CA ASN A 47 0.32 -8.02 9.37
C ASN A 47 1.72 -7.53 9.67
N VAL A 48 2.68 -8.46 9.70
CA VAL A 48 4.10 -8.13 9.66
C VAL A 48 4.59 -8.31 8.23
N PHE A 49 5.24 -7.31 7.68
CA PHE A 49 5.94 -7.41 6.42
C PHE A 49 7.45 -7.22 6.59
N ASN A 50 8.19 -7.88 5.73
CA ASN A 50 9.65 -7.87 5.76
C ASN A 50 10.17 -7.31 4.45
N ILE A 51 11.18 -6.45 4.56
CA ILE A 51 11.92 -5.90 3.45
C ILE A 51 13.37 -6.31 3.63
N ARG A 52 13.91 -6.99 2.63
CA ARG A 52 15.32 -7.38 2.59
C ARG A 52 16.01 -6.65 1.44
N PRO A 53 17.02 -5.80 1.70
CA PRO A 53 17.90 -5.28 0.67
C PRO A 53 18.61 -6.42 -0.04
N VAL A 54 18.71 -6.35 -1.36
CA VAL A 54 19.32 -7.37 -2.21
C VAL A 54 20.38 -6.71 -3.08
N GLY A 55 21.61 -7.24 -3.05
CA GLY A 55 22.74 -6.66 -3.79
C GLY A 55 23.29 -5.38 -3.19
N PHE A 56 22.90 -5.06 -1.94
CA PHE A 56 23.49 -3.99 -1.15
C PHE A 56 24.79 -4.47 -0.51
N LYS A 57 25.59 -3.51 -0.02
CA LYS A 57 26.77 -3.82 0.79
C LYS A 57 26.35 -4.50 2.11
N SER A 58 27.26 -5.19 2.77
CA SER A 58 26.98 -6.11 3.88
C SER A 58 26.31 -5.48 5.12
N GLU A 59 26.29 -4.16 5.23
CA GLU A 59 25.74 -3.45 6.39
C GLU A 59 24.23 -3.16 6.29
N ALA A 60 23.64 -3.29 5.12
CA ALA A 60 22.21 -3.08 4.95
C ALA A 60 21.41 -4.20 5.63
N ARG A 61 20.59 -3.82 6.60
CA ARG A 61 19.82 -4.77 7.43
C ARG A 61 18.42 -4.97 6.88
N ASP A 62 17.86 -6.16 7.16
CA ASP A 62 16.45 -6.44 6.96
C ASP A 62 15.60 -5.49 7.82
N VAL A 63 14.50 -4.99 7.24
CA VAL A 63 13.50 -4.17 7.91
C VAL A 63 12.26 -5.02 8.12
N SER A 64 11.77 -5.12 9.36
CA SER A 64 10.54 -5.83 9.69
C SER A 64 9.62 -4.88 10.43
N LEU A 65 8.41 -4.68 9.91
CA LEU A 65 7.44 -3.71 10.42
C LEU A 65 6.04 -4.31 10.49
N GLU A 66 5.32 -3.93 11.54
CA GLU A 66 3.88 -4.16 11.62
C GLU A 66 3.13 -3.10 10.83
N LEU A 67 2.13 -3.51 10.07
CA LEU A 67 1.28 -2.63 9.29
C LEU A 67 -0.21 -2.94 9.54
N LYS A 68 -1.05 -1.91 9.38
CA LYS A 68 -2.51 -2.08 9.29
C LYS A 68 -2.89 -2.30 7.84
N GLY A 69 -3.46 -3.48 7.55
CA GLY A 69 -3.84 -3.85 6.20
C GLY A 69 -2.97 -4.95 5.60
N ARG A 70 -2.93 -5.02 4.27
CA ARG A 70 -2.25 -6.06 3.48
C ARG A 70 -1.34 -5.41 2.45
N VAL A 71 -0.20 -6.05 2.17
CA VAL A 71 0.66 -5.70 1.04
C VAL A 71 0.06 -6.29 -0.23
N LEU A 72 -0.30 -5.44 -1.20
CA LEU A 72 -0.83 -5.87 -2.50
C LEU A 72 0.15 -5.64 -3.65
N GLY A 73 1.19 -4.85 -3.44
CA GLY A 73 2.21 -4.59 -4.46
C GLY A 73 3.41 -3.87 -3.89
N ALA A 74 4.49 -3.88 -4.64
CA ALA A 74 5.65 -3.05 -4.41
C ALA A 74 6.35 -2.79 -5.74
N GLU A 75 7.02 -1.65 -5.86
CA GLU A 75 7.78 -1.27 -7.03
C GLU A 75 9.11 -0.64 -6.61
N VAL A 76 10.10 -0.67 -7.49
CA VAL A 76 11.43 -0.10 -7.28
C VAL A 76 11.76 0.82 -8.45
N ASP A 77 12.18 2.03 -8.14
CA ASP A 77 12.69 3.02 -9.09
C ASP A 77 13.68 3.95 -8.37
N ASP A 78 14.30 4.86 -9.07
CA ASP A 78 15.13 5.92 -8.50
C ASP A 78 14.26 7.19 -8.33
N PHE A 79 13.64 7.35 -7.14
CA PHE A 79 12.66 8.43 -6.91
C PHE A 79 13.29 9.80 -6.68
N ASN A 80 14.52 9.81 -6.24
CA ASN A 80 15.25 11.02 -5.86
C ASN A 80 16.39 11.37 -6.83
N GLU A 81 16.54 10.56 -7.91
CA GLU A 81 17.52 10.75 -8.98
C GLU A 81 18.98 10.68 -8.48
N ASP A 82 19.25 9.84 -7.46
CA ASP A 82 20.59 9.66 -6.90
C ASP A 82 21.35 8.46 -7.50
N GLY A 83 20.71 7.72 -8.41
CA GLY A 83 21.30 6.56 -9.10
C GLY A 83 21.16 5.25 -8.32
N PHE A 84 20.46 5.24 -7.18
CA PHE A 84 20.26 4.05 -6.36
C PHE A 84 18.78 3.63 -6.29
N PRO A 85 18.48 2.32 -6.06
CA PRO A 85 17.11 1.86 -6.04
C PRO A 85 16.36 2.28 -4.77
N ASP A 86 15.25 2.95 -4.95
CA ASP A 86 14.27 3.24 -3.90
C ASP A 86 13.09 2.28 -3.99
N LEU A 87 12.36 2.10 -2.90
CA LEU A 87 11.25 1.15 -2.78
C LEU A 87 9.95 1.87 -2.44
N VAL A 88 8.86 1.50 -3.10
CA VAL A 88 7.50 1.79 -2.67
C VAL A 88 6.73 0.49 -2.44
N VAL A 89 5.99 0.40 -1.32
CA VAL A 89 5.12 -0.73 -0.96
C VAL A 89 3.70 -0.23 -0.82
N TYR A 90 2.76 -0.86 -1.53
CA TYR A 90 1.34 -0.52 -1.54
C TYR A 90 0.60 -1.35 -0.50
N ILE A 91 0.01 -0.68 0.49
CA ILE A 91 -0.66 -1.27 1.63
C ILE A 91 -2.13 -0.89 1.57
N TYR A 92 -3.04 -1.87 1.65
CA TYR A 92 -4.48 -1.65 1.57
C TYR A 92 -5.16 -2.15 2.84
N ASP A 93 -5.98 -1.31 3.46
CA ASP A 93 -6.79 -1.67 4.62
C ASP A 93 -8.04 -2.47 4.21
N LYS A 94 -8.88 -2.81 5.18
CA LYS A 94 -10.15 -3.53 4.97
C LYS A 94 -11.18 -2.76 4.15
N GLU A 95 -11.06 -1.43 4.09
CA GLU A 95 -11.94 -0.54 3.33
C GLU A 95 -11.40 -0.23 1.93
N ASN A 96 -10.29 -0.90 1.54
CA ASN A 96 -9.53 -0.61 0.32
C ASN A 96 -9.05 0.84 0.22
N LYS A 97 -8.75 1.46 1.36
CA LYS A 97 -7.95 2.67 1.41
C LYS A 97 -6.49 2.28 1.37
N ALA A 98 -5.75 2.93 0.52
CA ALA A 98 -4.34 2.63 0.35
C ALA A 98 -3.46 3.57 1.15
N ASN A 99 -2.37 3.02 1.65
CA ASN A 99 -1.26 3.74 2.23
C ASN A 99 0.05 3.27 1.56
N ILE A 100 1.08 4.10 1.67
CA ILE A 100 2.40 3.83 1.10
C ILE A 100 3.41 3.71 2.23
N PHE A 101 4.23 2.65 2.17
CA PHE A 101 5.51 2.60 2.86
C PHE A 101 6.62 2.71 1.83
N SER A 102 7.62 3.54 2.09
CA SER A 102 8.68 3.78 1.11
C SER A 102 10.04 3.96 1.78
N LEU A 103 11.08 3.48 1.11
CA LEU A 103 12.47 3.59 1.52
C LEU A 103 13.31 4.14 0.38
N SER A 104 14.26 4.98 0.70
CA SER A 104 15.36 5.36 -0.19
C SER A 104 16.62 4.58 0.16
N SER A 105 17.38 4.19 -0.86
CA SER A 105 18.71 3.61 -0.69
C SER A 105 19.73 4.70 -0.42
N LYS A 106 20.61 4.45 0.55
CA LYS A 106 21.82 5.26 0.78
C LYS A 106 23.02 4.56 0.16
N ASN A 107 23.33 4.84 -1.10
CA ASN A 107 24.50 4.30 -1.82
C ASN A 107 24.59 2.76 -1.80
N ASN A 108 23.45 2.05 -1.67
CA ASN A 108 23.39 0.60 -1.41
C ASN A 108 24.16 0.17 -0.15
N GLU A 109 24.29 1.03 0.84
CA GLU A 109 24.92 0.76 2.15
C GLU A 109 23.89 0.70 3.27
N GLY A 110 22.80 1.45 3.15
CA GLY A 110 21.73 1.51 4.12
C GLY A 110 20.43 1.96 3.46
N VAL A 111 19.39 2.11 4.28
CA VAL A 111 18.09 2.61 3.83
C VAL A 111 17.57 3.68 4.77
N GLU A 112 16.80 4.61 4.24
CA GLU A 112 16.07 5.60 5.02
C GLU A 112 14.62 5.72 4.55
N PRO A 113 13.67 6.05 5.45
CA PRO A 113 12.26 6.18 5.08
C PRO A 113 12.03 7.41 4.21
N ILE A 114 11.12 7.27 3.23
CA ILE A 114 10.53 8.38 2.49
C ILE A 114 9.11 8.58 3.04
N TYR A 115 8.81 9.74 3.59
CA TYR A 115 7.49 10.03 4.14
C TYR A 115 6.45 10.20 3.04
N PHE A 116 5.32 9.48 3.15
CA PHE A 116 4.16 9.67 2.28
C PHE A 116 3.06 10.43 3.05
N PRO A 117 2.59 11.60 2.54
CA PRO A 117 1.62 12.41 3.25
C PRO A 117 0.24 11.76 3.25
N ASP A 118 -0.45 11.86 4.39
CA ASP A 118 -1.87 11.51 4.44
C ASP A 118 -2.67 12.47 3.54
N ILE A 119 -3.58 11.93 2.73
CA ILE A 119 -4.41 12.72 1.83
C ILE A 119 -5.31 13.70 2.59
N PHE A 120 -5.68 13.39 3.81
CA PHE A 120 -6.50 14.26 4.66
C PHE A 120 -5.77 15.50 5.16
N ASN A 121 -4.44 15.56 5.01
CA ASN A 121 -3.65 16.76 5.29
C ASN A 121 -3.84 17.86 4.23
N ASP A 122 -4.47 17.54 3.08
CA ASP A 122 -4.78 18.48 2.00
C ASP A 122 -6.29 18.45 1.71
N MET A 123 -7.00 19.48 2.17
CA MET A 123 -8.46 19.58 2.06
C MET A 123 -8.95 19.63 0.60
N GLN A 124 -8.12 20.10 -0.34
CA GLN A 124 -8.50 20.12 -1.76
C GLN A 124 -8.33 18.72 -2.37
N LEU A 125 -7.23 18.05 -2.07
CA LEU A 125 -6.97 16.71 -2.58
C LEU A 125 -7.91 15.66 -1.99
N CYS A 126 -8.29 15.77 -0.71
CA CYS A 126 -9.18 14.79 -0.07
C CYS A 126 -10.67 15.01 -0.36
N LYS A 127 -11.08 16.10 -1.02
CA LYS A 127 -12.49 16.38 -1.30
C LYS A 127 -13.10 15.25 -2.14
N GLY A 128 -14.15 14.60 -1.61
CA GLY A 128 -14.82 13.46 -2.23
C GLY A 128 -14.07 12.12 -2.16
N TYR A 129 -12.94 12.05 -1.42
CA TYR A 129 -12.19 10.81 -1.23
C TYR A 129 -12.92 9.82 -0.31
N ARG A 130 -13.00 8.54 -0.75
CA ARG A 130 -13.61 7.44 -0.01
C ARG A 130 -12.81 6.12 -0.13
N GLY A 131 -11.52 6.20 -0.48
CA GLY A 131 -10.69 5.03 -0.78
C GLY A 131 -10.81 4.57 -2.22
N LYS A 132 -10.53 3.29 -2.47
CA LYS A 132 -10.40 2.67 -3.81
C LYS A 132 -9.25 3.26 -4.60
N ASP A 133 -8.13 3.45 -3.91
CA ASP A 133 -6.91 3.97 -4.53
C ASP A 133 -6.28 2.97 -5.47
N GLU A 134 -5.78 3.47 -6.58
CA GLU A 134 -4.89 2.79 -7.50
C GLU A 134 -3.59 3.57 -7.54
N PHE A 135 -2.48 2.86 -7.32
CA PHE A 135 -1.14 3.45 -7.42
C PHE A 135 -0.39 2.87 -8.61
N LYS A 136 0.42 3.68 -9.23
CA LYS A 136 1.35 3.29 -10.28
C LYS A 136 2.59 4.17 -10.24
N LEU A 137 3.75 3.54 -10.39
CA LEU A 137 5.02 4.23 -10.51
C LEU A 137 5.42 4.29 -11.99
N VAL A 138 5.82 5.48 -12.46
CA VAL A 138 6.29 5.69 -13.84
C VAL A 138 7.41 6.71 -13.81
N GLU A 139 8.61 6.30 -14.16
CA GLU A 139 9.79 7.18 -14.29
C GLU A 139 10.00 8.09 -13.07
N GLY A 140 10.07 7.50 -11.88
CA GLY A 140 10.27 8.22 -10.60
C GLY A 140 9.04 9.00 -10.09
N VAL A 141 7.95 9.06 -10.87
CA VAL A 141 6.70 9.73 -10.48
C VAL A 141 5.70 8.71 -9.96
N LEU A 142 5.22 8.93 -8.74
CA LEU A 142 4.16 8.11 -8.16
C LEU A 142 2.80 8.73 -8.49
N PHE A 143 1.98 7.99 -9.21
CA PHE A 143 0.59 8.32 -9.52
C PHE A 143 -0.33 7.67 -8.49
N ARG A 144 -1.27 8.45 -7.97
CA ARG A 144 -2.40 7.99 -7.16
C ARG A 144 -3.69 8.35 -7.87
N LYS A 145 -4.60 7.39 -8.03
CA LYS A 145 -5.90 7.59 -8.69
C LYS A 145 -7.00 7.02 -7.79
N PHE A 146 -8.12 7.72 -7.66
CA PHE A 146 -9.28 7.26 -6.91
C PHE A 146 -10.57 7.89 -7.41
N PRO A 147 -11.75 7.22 -7.25
CA PRO A 147 -13.05 7.78 -7.59
C PRO A 147 -13.41 8.95 -6.67
N ILE A 148 -14.01 10.00 -7.25
CA ILE A 148 -14.56 11.13 -6.49
C ILE A 148 -16.02 10.84 -6.18
N TYR A 149 -16.41 11.01 -4.93
CA TYR A 149 -17.78 10.88 -4.45
C TYR A 149 -18.39 12.24 -4.19
N ASP A 150 -19.70 12.32 -4.36
CA ASP A 150 -20.46 13.51 -4.00
C ASP A 150 -20.33 13.79 -2.48
N THR A 151 -20.10 15.06 -2.13
CA THR A 151 -19.96 15.52 -0.75
C THR A 151 -21.26 16.06 -0.19
N ASP A 152 -22.23 16.40 -1.04
CA ASP A 152 -23.45 17.09 -0.68
C ASP A 152 -24.61 16.14 -0.34
N THR A 153 -24.40 14.84 -0.56
CA THR A 153 -25.39 13.81 -0.27
C THR A 153 -24.92 12.88 0.85
N ALA A 154 -25.85 12.47 1.73
CA ALA A 154 -25.60 11.43 2.73
C ALA A 154 -25.32 10.06 2.08
N ILE A 155 -25.73 9.89 0.83
CA ILE A 155 -25.53 8.67 0.04
C ILE A 155 -24.18 8.78 -0.68
N LYS A 156 -23.35 7.73 -0.58
CA LYS A 156 -22.03 7.65 -1.23
C LYS A 156 -22.19 7.42 -2.74
N VAL A 157 -22.55 8.46 -3.50
CA VAL A 157 -22.73 8.38 -4.96
C VAL A 157 -21.43 8.78 -5.65
N PRO A 158 -20.86 7.91 -6.53
CA PRO A 158 -19.74 8.29 -7.38
C PRO A 158 -20.15 9.39 -8.39
N THR A 159 -19.26 10.34 -8.63
CA THR A 159 -19.52 11.48 -9.55
C THR A 159 -19.16 11.19 -11.01
N ASN A 160 -18.88 9.97 -11.40
CA ASN A 160 -18.28 9.60 -12.69
C ASN A 160 -16.97 10.35 -13.00
N LYS A 161 -16.27 10.77 -11.96
CA LYS A 161 -14.95 11.37 -12.05
C LYS A 161 -13.96 10.61 -11.18
N VAL A 162 -12.71 10.62 -11.61
CA VAL A 162 -11.57 10.12 -10.84
C VAL A 162 -10.58 11.25 -10.64
N ARG A 163 -10.01 11.36 -9.43
CA ARG A 163 -8.87 12.23 -9.19
C ARG A 163 -7.60 11.47 -9.41
N GLN A 164 -6.70 12.05 -10.20
CA GLN A 164 -5.34 11.59 -10.36
C GLN A 164 -4.40 12.62 -9.76
N ILE A 165 -3.52 12.18 -8.86
CA ILE A 165 -2.51 13.00 -8.19
C ILE A 165 -1.14 12.44 -8.56
N MET A 166 -0.21 13.33 -8.85
CA MET A 166 1.18 13.00 -9.18
C MET A 166 2.09 13.48 -8.04
N TYR A 167 2.92 12.60 -7.55
CA TYR A 167 3.88 12.86 -6.48
C TYR A 167 5.31 12.65 -6.98
N ARG A 168 6.23 13.47 -6.47
CA ARG A 168 7.68 13.27 -6.58
C ARG A 168 8.30 13.31 -5.21
N VAL A 169 9.46 12.69 -5.06
CA VAL A 169 10.26 12.80 -3.83
C VAL A 169 10.99 14.14 -3.82
N VAL A 170 10.99 14.78 -2.67
CA VAL A 170 11.70 16.04 -2.43
C VAL A 170 12.35 16.00 -1.05
N ALA A 171 13.41 16.76 -0.87
CA ALA A 171 13.94 17.00 0.46
C ALA A 171 12.94 17.83 1.28
N GLY A 172 12.61 17.35 2.46
CA GLY A 172 11.81 18.05 3.44
C GLY A 172 12.69 18.84 4.42
N GLU A 173 12.09 19.29 5.51
CA GLU A 173 12.82 19.92 6.61
C GLU A 173 13.84 18.94 7.21
N LYS A 174 15.03 19.45 7.60
CA LYS A 174 16.13 18.67 8.18
C LYS A 174 16.66 17.53 7.27
N GLY A 175 16.43 17.61 5.94
CA GLY A 175 16.94 16.64 4.96
C GLY A 175 16.16 15.33 4.86
N TYR A 176 15.06 15.13 5.58
CA TYR A 176 14.22 13.95 5.40
C TYR A 176 13.54 13.95 4.04
N LEU A 177 13.51 12.79 3.38
CA LEU A 177 12.84 12.64 2.11
C LEU A 177 11.32 12.50 2.31
N LYS A 178 10.55 13.13 1.41
CA LYS A 178 9.10 13.02 1.40
C LYS A 178 8.52 13.09 0.00
N PHE A 179 7.41 12.39 -0.22
CA PHE A 179 6.57 12.61 -1.39
C PHE A 179 5.84 13.94 -1.26
N LYS A 180 5.83 14.72 -2.34
CA LYS A 180 5.09 15.97 -2.46
C LYS A 180 4.24 15.93 -3.73
N SER A 181 2.94 16.20 -3.61
CA SER A 181 2.07 16.39 -4.77
C SER A 181 2.51 17.64 -5.53
N PHE A 182 2.61 17.53 -6.85
CA PHE A 182 2.97 18.67 -7.70
C PHE A 182 1.95 18.93 -8.82
N LYS A 183 1.07 17.94 -9.08
CA LYS A 183 0.01 18.07 -10.09
C LYS A 183 -1.16 17.17 -9.74
N ASN A 184 -2.37 17.61 -10.03
CA ASN A 184 -3.57 16.80 -9.91
C ASN A 184 -4.60 17.17 -11.00
N PHE A 185 -5.50 16.22 -11.30
CA PHE A 185 -6.56 16.37 -12.28
C PHE A 185 -7.79 15.59 -11.85
N ASP A 186 -8.97 16.13 -12.18
CA ASP A 186 -10.23 15.40 -12.10
C ASP A 186 -10.62 15.01 -13.54
N LEU A 187 -10.62 13.71 -13.81
CA LEU A 187 -10.87 13.12 -15.13
C LEU A 187 -12.24 12.47 -15.16
N ALA A 188 -13.01 12.65 -16.24
CA ALA A 188 -14.24 11.92 -16.46
C ALA A 188 -13.93 10.43 -16.73
N VAL A 189 -14.71 9.52 -16.13
CA VAL A 189 -14.69 8.10 -16.48
C VAL A 189 -15.61 7.92 -17.69
N GLN A 190 -15.04 7.41 -18.79
CA GLN A 190 -15.78 7.05 -19.99
C GLN A 190 -16.51 5.72 -19.82
#